data_938e4a830e3d58d0fbf0ba6dd2126e3a
#
_entry.id   938e4a830e3d58d0fbf0ba6dd2126e3a
#
_cell.length_a   1.000
_cell.length_b   1.000
_cell.length_c   1.000
_cell.angle_alpha   90.00
_cell.angle_beta   90.00
_cell.angle_gamma   90.00
#
_symmetry.space_group_name_H-M   'P 1'
#
loop_
_entity.id
_entity.type
_entity.pdbx_description
1 polymer ?
#
loop_
_entity_poly.entity_id
_entity_poly.type
_entity_poly.pdbx_seq_one_letter_code
_entity_poly.pdbx_strand_id
1 'polypeptide(L)'
;MRYGLWDLLGEAVGKQRDRSELRPGEFLALKDVSFALKEGECLALLGANGAGKSTLLKLINGLIKPDIGVLRRRGRIGAMIELGAGFNPLLSGRENTYVNGALLGLSKSVIDKQFDSIVDFAEL
;
A
#
# COMPACT_ATOMS: atom_id res chain seq x y z
N MET A 1 -21.73 10.62 -5.46
CA MET A 1 -21.67 9.14 -5.64
C MET A 1 -22.62 8.63 -6.72
N ARG A 2 -22.60 9.17 -7.94
CA ARG A 2 -23.47 8.67 -9.05
C ARG A 2 -22.72 7.90 -10.14
N TYR A 3 -21.39 7.83 -10.06
CA TYR A 3 -20.57 7.27 -11.15
C TYR A 3 -20.18 5.80 -10.96
N GLY A 4 -20.09 5.29 -9.76
CA GLY A 4 -19.62 3.93 -9.49
C GLY A 4 -20.51 2.79 -10.02
N LEU A 5 -21.84 2.97 -10.08
CA LEU A 5 -22.74 1.91 -10.52
C LEU A 5 -22.72 1.72 -12.04
N TRP A 6 -22.59 2.81 -12.79
CA TRP A 6 -22.49 2.77 -14.26
C TRP A 6 -21.13 2.25 -14.74
N ASP A 7 -20.06 2.52 -13.99
CA ASP A 7 -18.74 1.98 -14.30
C ASP A 7 -18.69 0.46 -14.06
N LEU A 8 -19.30 -0.04 -12.98
CA LEU A 8 -19.44 -1.48 -12.71
C LEU A 8 -20.27 -2.20 -13.78
N LEU A 9 -21.35 -1.59 -14.26
CA LEU A 9 -22.17 -2.14 -15.32
C LEU A 9 -21.45 -2.12 -16.67
N GLY A 10 -20.64 -1.09 -16.94
CA GLY A 10 -19.82 -0.99 -18.15
C GLY A 10 -18.71 -2.05 -18.19
N GLU A 11 -18.06 -2.31 -17.07
CA GLU A 11 -17.05 -3.39 -16.94
C GLU A 11 -17.68 -4.78 -17.10
N ALA A 12 -18.88 -4.99 -16.58
CA ALA A 12 -19.63 -6.25 -16.72
C ALA A 12 -20.04 -6.55 -18.19
N VAL A 13 -20.16 -5.52 -19.04
CA VAL A 13 -20.50 -5.63 -20.47
C VAL A 13 -19.24 -5.64 -21.36
N GLY A 14 -18.03 -5.65 -20.78
CA GLY A 14 -16.78 -5.72 -21.54
C GLY A 14 -16.37 -4.41 -22.23
N LYS A 15 -17.03 -3.30 -21.95
CA LYS A 15 -16.64 -1.98 -22.43
C LYS A 15 -15.54 -1.42 -21.50
N GLN A 16 -14.28 -1.67 -21.84
CA GLN A 16 -13.17 -0.97 -21.20
C GLN A 16 -13.25 0.52 -21.58
N ARG A 17 -13.44 1.35 -20.58
CA ARG A 17 -13.35 2.81 -20.73
C ARG A 17 -11.89 3.17 -21.01
N ASP A 18 -11.68 4.11 -21.92
CA ASP A 18 -10.38 4.79 -22.02
C ASP A 18 -10.18 5.63 -20.76
N ARG A 19 -9.31 5.12 -19.87
CA ARG A 19 -8.99 5.74 -18.58
C ARG A 19 -8.01 6.92 -18.72
N SER A 20 -7.59 7.24 -19.95
CA SER A 20 -6.76 8.42 -20.22
C SER A 20 -7.59 9.72 -20.25
N GLU A 21 -8.90 9.64 -20.47
CA GLU A 21 -9.79 10.79 -20.48
C GLU A 21 -10.42 11.02 -19.10
N LEU A 22 -10.13 12.18 -18.51
CA LEU A 22 -10.69 12.62 -17.23
C LEU A 22 -12.11 13.17 -17.41
N ARG A 23 -13.00 12.87 -16.48
CA ARG A 23 -14.32 13.49 -16.40
C ARG A 23 -14.24 14.85 -15.68
N PRO A 24 -15.27 15.71 -15.84
CA PRO A 24 -15.39 16.91 -15.02
C PRO A 24 -15.34 16.56 -13.51
N GLY A 25 -14.40 17.16 -12.79
CA GLY A 25 -14.18 16.90 -11.37
C GLY A 25 -13.21 15.75 -11.05
N GLU A 26 -12.70 15.03 -12.04
CA GLU A 26 -11.61 14.07 -11.86
C GLU A 26 -10.25 14.76 -12.06
N PHE A 27 -9.23 14.28 -11.37
CA PHE A 27 -7.84 14.72 -11.54
C PHE A 27 -6.88 13.53 -11.45
N LEU A 28 -5.73 13.64 -12.09
CA LEU A 28 -4.66 12.65 -11.96
C LEU A 28 -3.93 12.86 -10.64
N ALA A 29 -4.06 11.89 -9.75
CA ALA A 29 -3.31 11.88 -8.49
C ALA A 29 -1.79 11.68 -8.72
N LEU A 30 -1.44 10.98 -9.80
CA LEU A 30 -0.07 10.75 -10.26
C LEU A 30 -0.06 10.83 -11.78
N LYS A 31 0.96 11.48 -12.35
CA LYS A 31 1.15 11.59 -13.79
C LYS A 31 2.62 11.33 -14.14
N ASP A 32 2.84 10.49 -15.14
CA ASP A 32 4.15 10.21 -15.74
C ASP A 32 5.25 9.84 -14.71
N VAL A 33 4.88 8.98 -13.74
CA VAL A 33 5.81 8.48 -12.73
C VAL A 33 6.47 7.21 -13.25
N SER A 34 7.80 7.25 -13.38
CA SER A 34 8.59 6.08 -13.79
C SER A 34 9.85 5.98 -12.96
N PHE A 35 10.09 4.82 -12.37
CA PHE A 35 11.34 4.48 -11.68
C PHE A 35 11.51 2.96 -11.60
N ALA A 36 12.72 2.55 -11.32
CA ALA A 36 13.06 1.16 -11.00
C ALA A 36 13.85 1.14 -9.70
N LEU A 37 13.58 0.16 -8.85
CA LEU A 37 14.27 -0.06 -7.60
C LEU A 37 14.86 -1.47 -7.62
N LYS A 38 16.15 -1.58 -7.35
CA LYS A 38 16.86 -2.86 -7.26
C LYS A 38 16.94 -3.32 -5.82
N GLU A 39 17.27 -4.57 -5.64
CA GLU A 39 17.53 -5.13 -4.31
C GLU A 39 18.64 -4.35 -3.60
N GLY A 40 18.42 -4.01 -2.33
CA GLY A 40 19.33 -3.21 -1.51
C GLY A 40 19.24 -1.69 -1.72
N GLU A 41 18.50 -1.20 -2.72
CA GLU A 41 18.32 0.24 -2.94
C GLU A 41 17.20 0.79 -2.04
N CYS A 42 17.38 2.06 -1.65
CA CYS A 42 16.40 2.83 -0.89
C CYS A 42 15.95 4.04 -1.72
N LEU A 43 14.65 4.25 -1.84
CA LEU A 43 14.06 5.39 -2.54
C LEU A 43 13.26 6.25 -1.56
N ALA A 44 13.62 7.52 -1.43
CA ALA A 44 12.86 8.50 -0.66
C ALA A 44 11.85 9.24 -1.54
N LEU A 45 10.59 9.32 -1.09
CA LEU A 45 9.54 10.10 -1.73
C LEU A 45 9.36 11.41 -0.98
N LEU A 46 9.79 12.52 -1.58
CA LEU A 46 9.68 13.86 -1.01
C LEU A 46 8.61 14.68 -1.75
N GLY A 47 7.93 15.54 -1.04
CA GLY A 47 6.91 16.42 -1.61
C GLY A 47 5.91 16.92 -0.58
N ALA A 48 5.17 17.96 -0.92
CA ALA A 48 4.11 18.54 -0.08
C ALA A 48 2.99 17.55 0.26
N ASN A 49 2.16 17.88 1.24
CA ASN A 49 0.94 17.12 1.52
C ASN A 49 0.01 17.19 0.29
N GLY A 50 -0.60 16.07 -0.06
CA GLY A 50 -1.41 15.96 -1.26
C GLY A 50 -0.65 15.69 -2.58
N ALA A 51 0.69 15.65 -2.58
CA ALA A 51 1.50 15.39 -3.78
C ALA A 51 1.42 13.95 -4.32
N GLY A 52 0.56 13.09 -3.78
CA GLY A 52 0.36 11.72 -4.27
C GLY A 52 1.28 10.66 -3.65
N LYS A 53 2.14 11.01 -2.67
CA LYS A 53 3.06 10.04 -2.04
C LYS A 53 2.36 8.78 -1.52
N SER A 54 1.31 8.94 -0.72
CA SER A 54 0.53 7.83 -0.17
C SER A 54 -0.23 7.06 -1.28
N THR A 55 -0.66 7.74 -2.33
CA THR A 55 -1.28 7.10 -3.50
C THR A 55 -0.28 6.20 -4.22
N LEU A 56 0.96 6.66 -4.41
CA LEU A 56 2.03 5.85 -4.99
C LEU A 56 2.35 4.63 -4.13
N LEU A 57 2.44 4.78 -2.81
CA LEU A 57 2.64 3.65 -1.89
C LEU A 57 1.49 2.64 -1.95
N LYS A 58 0.24 3.09 -2.05
CA LYS A 58 -0.93 2.20 -2.21
C LYS A 58 -0.89 1.43 -3.54
N LEU A 59 -0.44 2.07 -4.63
CA LEU A 59 -0.18 1.41 -5.91
C LEU A 59 0.90 0.34 -5.78
N ILE A 60 2.07 0.69 -5.23
CA ILE A 60 3.19 -0.24 -5.05
C ILE A 60 2.76 -1.44 -4.19
N ASN A 61 1.97 -1.20 -3.16
CA ASN A 61 1.45 -2.25 -2.28
C ASN A 61 0.33 -3.10 -2.93
N GLY A 62 -0.25 -2.62 -4.04
CA GLY A 62 -1.31 -3.32 -4.76
C GLY A 62 -2.70 -3.15 -4.16
N LEU A 63 -2.88 -2.18 -3.27
CA LEU A 63 -4.19 -1.81 -2.73
C LEU A 63 -5.07 -1.15 -3.79
N ILE A 64 -4.46 -0.48 -4.75
CA ILE A 64 -5.12 0.09 -5.93
C ILE A 64 -4.35 -0.28 -7.18
N LYS A 65 -5.02 -0.30 -8.33
CA LYS A 65 -4.41 -0.55 -9.63
C LYS A 65 -4.16 0.78 -10.34
N PRO A 66 -3.08 0.90 -11.15
CA PRO A 66 -2.90 2.07 -11.99
C PRO A 66 -3.97 2.10 -13.09
N ASP A 67 -4.48 3.28 -13.43
CA ASP A 67 -5.40 3.47 -14.55
C ASP A 67 -4.65 3.35 -15.87
N ILE A 68 -3.41 3.84 -15.93
CA ILE A 68 -2.53 3.82 -17.10
C ILE A 68 -1.14 3.39 -16.65
N GLY A 69 -0.44 2.65 -17.51
CA GLY A 69 0.91 2.20 -17.25
C GLY A 69 1.00 0.79 -16.66
N VAL A 70 2.19 0.39 -16.27
CA VAL A 70 2.49 -0.95 -15.76
C VAL A 70 3.32 -0.86 -14.49
N LEU A 71 2.86 -1.53 -13.44
CA LEU A 71 3.61 -1.73 -12.23
C LEU A 71 4.05 -3.19 -12.13
N ARG A 72 5.35 -3.41 -12.06
CA ARG A 72 5.94 -4.74 -11.88
C ARG A 72 6.64 -4.80 -10.53
N ARG A 73 6.44 -5.88 -9.80
CA ARG A 73 7.06 -6.10 -8.49
C ARG A 73 7.43 -7.56 -8.33
N ARG A 74 8.50 -7.83 -7.59
CA ARG A 74 8.94 -9.19 -7.23
C ARG A 74 9.15 -9.27 -5.72
N GLY A 75 8.89 -10.43 -5.13
CA GLY A 75 9.04 -10.67 -3.70
C GLY A 75 7.81 -10.30 -2.88
N ARG A 76 7.98 -10.37 -1.56
CA ARG A 76 6.94 -9.98 -0.58
C ARG A 76 7.03 -8.49 -0.34
N ILE A 77 5.88 -7.84 -0.27
CA ILE A 77 5.78 -6.41 0.05
C ILE A 77 5.13 -6.31 1.43
N GLY A 78 5.85 -5.72 2.37
CA GLY A 78 5.30 -5.25 3.64
C GLY A 78 5.10 -3.75 3.54
N ALA A 79 3.91 -3.24 3.88
CA ALA A 79 3.64 -1.82 3.85
C ALA A 79 3.41 -1.28 5.25
N MET A 80 4.18 -0.23 5.58
CA MET A 80 3.88 0.68 6.69
C MET A 80 3.50 2.03 6.07
N ILE A 81 2.21 2.18 5.70
CA ILE A 81 1.76 3.39 4.99
C ILE A 81 1.50 4.54 5.98
N GLU A 82 1.12 4.21 7.19
CA GLU A 82 0.87 5.18 8.27
C GLU A 82 1.61 4.74 9.54
N LEU A 83 2.20 5.69 10.24
CA LEU A 83 2.86 5.43 11.53
C LEU A 83 1.81 4.94 12.54
N GLY A 84 2.04 3.76 13.13
CA GLY A 84 1.10 3.14 14.06
C GLY A 84 -0.09 2.43 13.40
N ALA A 85 -0.17 2.40 12.06
CA ALA A 85 -1.17 1.60 11.38
C ALA A 85 -1.02 0.12 11.76
N GLY A 86 -2.11 -0.45 12.26
CA GLY A 86 -2.14 -1.84 12.74
C GLY A 86 -1.93 -1.99 14.25
N PHE A 87 -1.56 -0.93 14.98
CA PHE A 87 -1.56 -0.98 16.44
C PHE A 87 -2.95 -0.72 17.00
N ASN A 88 -3.45 -1.68 17.77
CA ASN A 88 -4.70 -1.51 18.49
C ASN A 88 -4.40 -1.10 19.95
N PRO A 89 -4.85 0.08 20.41
CA PRO A 89 -4.57 0.56 21.77
C PRO A 89 -5.24 -0.29 22.87
N LEU A 90 -6.17 -1.17 22.51
CA LEU A 90 -6.81 -2.09 23.43
C LEU A 90 -6.00 -3.38 23.64
N LEU A 91 -4.99 -3.62 22.83
CA LEU A 91 -4.13 -4.79 22.88
C LEU A 91 -2.80 -4.45 23.56
N SER A 92 -2.23 -5.42 24.25
CA SER A 92 -0.86 -5.32 24.78
C SER A 92 0.17 -5.22 23.65
N GLY A 93 1.37 -4.76 23.93
CA GLY A 93 2.48 -4.73 22.98
C GLY A 93 2.79 -6.11 22.39
N ARG A 94 2.71 -7.16 23.22
CA ARG A 94 2.83 -8.56 22.75
C ARG A 94 1.77 -8.91 21.71
N GLU A 95 0.52 -8.68 21.99
CA GLU A 95 -0.59 -8.98 21.08
C GLU A 95 -0.47 -8.18 19.78
N ASN A 96 -0.14 -6.90 19.87
CA ASN A 96 0.12 -6.04 18.71
C ASN A 96 1.25 -6.60 17.84
N THR A 97 2.34 -7.09 18.44
CA THR A 97 3.45 -7.72 17.70
C THR A 97 2.96 -8.92 16.89
N TYR A 98 2.15 -9.80 17.48
CA TYR A 98 1.61 -10.95 16.76
C TYR A 98 0.62 -10.56 15.66
N VAL A 99 -0.27 -9.61 15.93
CA VAL A 99 -1.24 -9.12 14.94
C VAL A 99 -0.50 -8.49 13.74
N ASN A 100 0.44 -7.59 14.00
CA ASN A 100 1.21 -6.94 12.94
C ASN A 100 2.09 -7.93 12.17
N GLY A 101 2.76 -8.85 12.86
CA GLY A 101 3.51 -9.92 12.22
C GLY A 101 2.65 -10.77 11.28
N ALA A 102 1.45 -11.14 11.72
CA ALA A 102 0.50 -11.88 10.88
C ALA A 102 0.01 -11.07 9.68
N LEU A 103 -0.25 -9.76 9.83
CA LEU A 103 -0.60 -8.85 8.73
C LEU A 103 0.53 -8.73 7.69
N LEU A 104 1.79 -8.84 8.13
CA LEU A 104 2.96 -8.90 7.25
C LEU A 104 3.18 -10.30 6.64
N GLY A 105 2.30 -11.26 6.93
CA GLY A 105 2.37 -12.62 6.41
C GLY A 105 3.42 -13.51 7.09
N LEU A 106 3.86 -13.16 8.29
CA LEU A 106 4.77 -13.97 9.09
C LEU A 106 3.99 -15.08 9.81
N SER A 107 4.57 -16.29 9.87
CA SER A 107 4.00 -17.37 10.68
C SER A 107 4.26 -17.12 12.16
N LYS A 108 3.40 -17.68 13.02
CA LYS A 108 3.57 -17.58 14.47
C LYS A 108 4.96 -18.02 14.92
N SER A 109 5.48 -19.11 14.36
CA SER A 109 6.81 -19.63 14.72
C SER A 109 7.95 -18.68 14.37
N VAL A 110 7.81 -17.86 13.31
CA VAL A 110 8.78 -16.82 12.96
C VAL A 110 8.69 -15.66 13.94
N ILE A 111 7.47 -15.26 14.30
CA ILE A 111 7.25 -14.18 15.28
C ILE A 111 7.80 -14.60 16.64
N ASP A 112 7.50 -15.83 17.12
CA ASP A 112 7.99 -16.38 18.39
C ASP A 112 9.53 -16.29 18.49
N LYS A 113 10.24 -16.65 17.40
CA LYS A 113 11.71 -16.62 17.36
C LYS A 113 12.31 -15.21 17.39
N GLN A 114 11.57 -14.21 16.94
CA GLN A 114 12.06 -12.83 16.87
C GLN A 114 11.50 -11.93 17.97
N PHE A 115 10.61 -12.47 18.79
CA PHE A 115 9.86 -11.67 19.76
C PHE A 115 10.79 -10.93 20.72
N ASP A 116 11.75 -11.62 21.32
CA ASP A 116 12.67 -11.02 22.29
C ASP A 116 13.54 -9.92 21.62
N SER A 117 14.02 -10.17 20.39
CA SER A 117 14.76 -9.14 19.64
C SER A 117 13.90 -7.91 19.30
N ILE A 118 12.59 -8.10 19.08
CA ILE A 118 11.66 -6.97 18.84
C ILE A 118 11.49 -6.16 20.12
N VAL A 119 11.34 -6.82 21.28
CA VAL A 119 11.20 -6.17 22.58
C VAL A 119 12.49 -5.41 22.93
N ASP A 120 13.64 -6.05 22.78
CA ASP A 120 14.96 -5.43 23.03
C ASP A 120 15.19 -4.20 22.12
N PHE A 121 14.83 -4.31 20.84
CA PHE A 121 14.93 -3.18 19.89
C PHE A 121 14.01 -2.01 20.27
N ALA A 122 12.85 -2.32 20.82
CA ALA A 122 11.86 -1.32 21.24
C ALA A 122 12.17 -0.73 22.64
N GLU A 123 13.23 -1.23 23.30
CA GLU A 123 13.64 -0.82 24.67
C GLU A 123 12.50 -0.98 25.71
N LEU A 124 11.73 -2.07 25.60
CA LEU A 124 10.58 -2.38 26.44
C LEU A 124 10.84 -3.53 27.41
#